data_70616585c53c7e323e202a4f86ea474f
#
_entry.id   70616585c53c7e323e202a4f86ea474f
#
_cell.length_a   1.000
_cell.length_b   1.000
_cell.length_c   1.000
_cell.angle_alpha   90.00
_cell.angle_beta   90.00
_cell.angle_gamma   90.00
#
_symmetry.space_group_name_H-M   'P 1'
#
loop_
_entity.id
_entity.type
_entity.pdbx_description
1 polymer ?
#
loop_
_entity_poly.entity_id
_entity_poly.type
_entity_poly.pdbx_seq_one_letter_code
_entity_poly.pdbx_strand_id
1 'polypeptide(L)'
;NYSRVFKVTSVHIRKAKPEDLLEVININMISLKEHYPEDFWRHHLEMWGEAFLVADLDSKVVGYVMCRVERGLGYINKSLLKKLGHIISIAVHPDYRGRGIGYSLMVEALRKLKEFYKVSEVYLEVRVSNESAIKLYEKLGFKKVQRIRFYYLDGEDAWLMAREV
;
A
#
# COMPACT_ATOMS: atom_id res chain seq x y z
N ASN A 1 -40.50 17.75 2.71
CA ASN A 1 -39.62 17.56 1.55
C ASN A 1 -38.18 17.65 1.97
N TYR A 2 -37.67 16.54 2.51
CA TYR A 2 -36.28 16.49 2.94
C TYR A 2 -35.50 15.69 1.92
N SER A 3 -35.03 16.34 0.87
CA SER A 3 -33.90 15.83 0.13
C SER A 3 -32.68 16.00 1.03
N ARG A 4 -32.40 15.01 1.86
CA ARG A 4 -31.07 14.85 2.39
C ARG A 4 -30.17 14.60 1.18
N VAL A 5 -29.51 15.65 0.72
CA VAL A 5 -28.40 15.51 -0.20
C VAL A 5 -27.30 14.80 0.61
N PHE A 6 -27.23 13.47 0.49
CA PHE A 6 -26.05 12.74 0.90
C PHE A 6 -24.95 13.24 -0.03
N LYS A 7 -24.12 14.17 0.47
CA LYS A 7 -22.81 14.36 -0.11
C LYS A 7 -22.11 13.02 0.04
N VAL A 8 -22.08 12.25 -1.05
CA VAL A 8 -21.13 11.14 -1.17
C VAL A 8 -19.78 11.86 -1.23
N THR A 9 -19.11 11.97 -0.07
CA THR A 9 -17.73 12.41 -0.01
C THR A 9 -16.92 11.31 -0.66
N SER A 10 -16.71 11.43 -1.96
CA SER A 10 -15.89 10.53 -2.72
C SER A 10 -14.43 10.82 -2.38
N VAL A 11 -13.74 9.79 -1.90
CA VAL A 11 -12.29 9.82 -1.72
C VAL A 11 -11.65 9.81 -3.12
N HIS A 12 -10.79 10.77 -3.36
CA HIS A 12 -10.02 10.85 -4.60
C HIS A 12 -8.64 10.25 -4.39
N ILE A 13 -8.32 9.19 -5.15
CA ILE A 13 -6.98 8.60 -5.16
C ILE A 13 -6.16 9.32 -6.21
N ARG A 14 -5.06 9.91 -5.80
CA ARG A 14 -4.17 10.67 -6.67
C ARG A 14 -2.70 10.42 -6.33
N LYS A 15 -1.80 10.85 -7.21
CA LYS A 15 -0.36 10.79 -6.91
C LYS A 15 -0.03 11.71 -5.75
N ALA A 16 0.85 11.24 -4.87
CA ALA A 16 1.40 12.06 -3.81
C ALA A 16 2.25 13.19 -4.38
N LYS A 17 2.24 14.33 -3.69
CA LYS A 17 3.10 15.48 -3.95
C LYS A 17 4.07 15.63 -2.79
N PRO A 18 5.20 16.33 -2.98
CA PRO A 18 6.13 16.60 -1.88
C PRO A 18 5.45 17.21 -0.64
N GLU A 19 4.46 18.08 -0.85
CA GLU A 19 3.69 18.72 0.21
C GLU A 19 2.86 17.76 1.04
N ASP A 20 2.53 16.59 0.48
CA ASP A 20 1.73 15.56 1.17
C ASP A 20 2.55 14.74 2.16
N LEU A 21 3.88 14.77 2.07
CA LEU A 21 4.74 13.85 2.84
C LEU A 21 4.61 14.01 4.35
N LEU A 22 4.41 15.21 4.86
CA LEU A 22 4.21 15.41 6.30
C LEU A 22 2.98 14.67 6.80
N GLU A 23 1.85 14.77 6.09
CA GLU A 23 0.61 14.06 6.45
C GLU A 23 0.76 12.55 6.27
N VAL A 24 1.43 12.11 5.21
CA VAL A 24 1.71 10.68 4.96
C VAL A 24 2.53 10.10 6.11
N ILE A 25 3.61 10.77 6.50
CA ILE A 25 4.47 10.33 7.61
C ILE A 25 3.69 10.31 8.92
N ASN A 26 2.85 11.34 9.16
CA ASN A 26 2.00 11.38 10.35
C ASN A 26 1.04 10.19 10.40
N ILE A 27 0.38 9.87 9.29
CA ILE A 27 -0.52 8.70 9.21
C ILE A 27 0.26 7.41 9.48
N ASN A 28 1.47 7.27 8.92
CA ASN A 28 2.34 6.13 9.22
C ASN A 28 2.65 6.03 10.71
N MET A 29 3.05 7.13 11.33
CA MET A 29 3.43 7.16 12.75
C MET A 29 2.30 6.75 13.68
N ILE A 30 1.07 7.16 13.41
CA ILE A 30 -0.08 6.85 14.26
C ILE A 30 -0.75 5.52 13.93
N SER A 31 -0.45 4.92 12.78
CA SER A 31 -1.17 3.74 12.26
C SER A 31 -0.36 2.46 12.33
N LEU A 32 0.95 2.54 12.13
CA LEU A 32 1.84 1.38 12.02
C LEU A 32 3.01 1.49 12.97
N LYS A 33 3.60 0.36 13.33
CA LYS A 33 4.84 0.30 14.13
C LYS A 33 6.09 0.48 13.27
N GLU A 34 6.00 0.24 11.96
CA GLU A 34 7.11 0.33 11.02
C GLU A 34 7.21 1.75 10.49
N HIS A 35 8.29 2.44 10.88
CA HIS A 35 8.56 3.83 10.52
C HIS A 35 9.83 3.92 9.69
N TYR A 36 9.94 4.98 8.89
CA TYR A 36 11.07 5.19 8.00
C TYR A 36 11.58 6.63 8.14
N PRO A 37 12.90 6.87 7.92
CA PRO A 37 13.44 8.23 7.85
C PRO A 37 12.78 9.04 6.71
N GLU A 38 12.76 10.35 6.84
CA GLU A 38 12.16 11.23 5.83
C GLU A 38 12.77 11.00 4.42
N ASP A 39 14.08 10.81 4.34
CA ASP A 39 14.76 10.54 3.07
C ASP A 39 14.26 9.29 2.36
N PHE A 40 13.83 8.28 3.11
CA PHE A 40 13.25 7.06 2.54
C PHE A 40 11.93 7.36 1.82
N TRP A 41 11.07 8.18 2.43
CA TRP A 41 9.81 8.60 1.82
C TRP A 41 10.05 9.42 0.55
N ARG A 42 10.97 10.40 0.61
CA ARG A 42 11.33 11.25 -0.54
C ARG A 42 11.92 10.44 -1.68
N HIS A 43 12.80 9.50 -1.37
CA HIS A 43 13.41 8.61 -2.38
C HIS A 43 12.34 7.84 -3.15
N HIS A 44 11.38 7.25 -2.45
CA HIS A 44 10.29 6.49 -3.10
C HIS A 44 9.38 7.39 -3.92
N LEU A 45 9.13 8.61 -3.47
CA LEU A 45 8.35 9.58 -4.24
C LEU A 45 9.06 9.97 -5.54
N GLU A 46 10.36 10.19 -5.47
CA GLU A 46 11.17 10.56 -6.64
C GLU A 46 11.32 9.42 -7.64
N MET A 47 11.61 8.23 -7.14
CA MET A 47 11.91 7.06 -7.98
C MET A 47 10.66 6.38 -8.54
N TRP A 48 9.60 6.30 -7.77
CA TRP A 48 8.39 5.55 -8.13
C TRP A 48 7.12 6.35 -7.85
N GLY A 49 7.12 7.61 -8.23
CA GLY A 49 6.03 8.54 -7.96
C GLY A 49 4.68 8.14 -8.56
N GLU A 50 4.65 7.39 -9.68
CA GLU A 50 3.40 6.89 -10.24
C GLU A 50 2.70 5.86 -9.36
N ALA A 51 3.43 5.19 -8.47
CA ALA A 51 2.91 4.22 -7.52
C ALA A 51 3.04 4.68 -6.05
N PHE A 52 3.19 5.98 -5.85
CA PHE A 52 3.10 6.61 -4.53
C PHE A 52 1.83 7.45 -4.52
N LEU A 53 0.78 6.90 -3.89
CA LEU A 53 -0.58 7.46 -3.98
C LEU A 53 -1.09 7.88 -2.62
N VAL A 54 -1.95 8.88 -2.62
CA VAL A 54 -2.67 9.32 -1.44
C VAL A 54 -4.17 9.28 -1.68
N ALA A 55 -4.91 9.06 -0.61
CA ALA A 55 -6.35 9.21 -0.58
C ALA A 55 -6.67 10.62 -0.08
N ASP A 56 -7.28 11.42 -0.94
CA ASP A 56 -7.64 12.80 -0.68
C ASP A 56 -9.16 12.88 -0.45
N LEU A 57 -9.52 13.33 0.73
CA LEU A 57 -10.91 13.55 1.12
C LEU A 57 -11.08 15.04 1.40
N ASP A 58 -11.73 15.77 0.47
CA ASP A 58 -11.97 17.20 0.58
C ASP A 58 -10.68 17.99 0.94
N SER A 59 -9.61 17.74 0.18
CA SER A 59 -8.29 18.36 0.34
C SER A 59 -7.51 17.92 1.59
N LYS A 60 -7.97 16.86 2.27
CA LYS A 60 -7.28 16.26 3.40
C LYS A 60 -6.75 14.89 3.00
N VAL A 61 -5.46 14.64 3.23
CA VAL A 61 -4.85 13.32 3.04
C VAL A 61 -5.25 12.42 4.20
N VAL A 62 -5.96 11.33 3.90
CA VAL A 62 -6.48 10.38 4.89
C VAL A 62 -5.91 8.98 4.76
N GLY A 63 -5.08 8.74 3.76
CA GLY A 63 -4.43 7.46 3.56
C GLY A 63 -3.37 7.55 2.48
N TYR A 64 -2.53 6.53 2.40
CA TYR A 64 -1.45 6.46 1.41
C TYR A 64 -1.10 5.02 1.09
N VAL A 65 -0.42 4.84 -0.04
CA VAL A 65 0.29 3.62 -0.41
C VAL A 65 1.61 4.01 -1.06
N MET A 66 2.70 3.40 -0.61
CA MET A 66 4.05 3.62 -1.13
C MET A 66 4.61 2.31 -1.66
N CYS A 67 5.04 2.32 -2.91
CA CYS A 67 5.55 1.13 -3.61
C CYS A 67 6.93 1.40 -4.19
N ARG A 68 7.65 0.32 -4.51
CA ARG A 68 8.85 0.36 -5.35
C ARG A 68 8.85 -0.77 -6.36
N VAL A 69 9.75 -0.67 -7.33
CA VAL A 69 9.97 -1.71 -8.33
C VAL A 69 11.34 -2.31 -8.12
N GLU A 70 11.40 -3.64 -8.13
CA GLU A 70 12.61 -4.42 -7.91
C GLU A 70 12.76 -5.44 -9.04
N ARG A 71 13.96 -5.99 -9.18
CA ARG A 71 14.20 -7.13 -10.06
C ARG A 71 14.63 -8.32 -9.23
N GLY A 72 14.02 -9.48 -9.50
CA GLY A 72 14.29 -10.69 -8.76
C GLY A 72 13.49 -11.87 -9.29
N LEU A 73 13.69 -13.02 -8.66
CA LEU A 73 12.87 -14.20 -8.94
C LEU A 73 11.45 -13.96 -8.45
N GLY A 74 10.48 -14.38 -9.25
CA GLY A 74 9.07 -14.29 -8.86
C GLY A 74 8.78 -15.16 -7.64
N TYR A 75 7.79 -14.76 -6.87
CA TYR A 75 7.29 -15.54 -5.72
C TYR A 75 6.21 -16.53 -6.13
N ILE A 76 5.43 -16.20 -7.15
CA ILE A 76 4.41 -17.08 -7.73
C ILE A 76 5.03 -17.96 -8.83
N ASN A 77 5.71 -17.33 -9.79
CA ASN A 77 6.46 -18.03 -10.81
C ASN A 77 7.96 -17.85 -10.54
N LYS A 78 8.59 -18.86 -9.96
CA LYS A 78 9.98 -18.83 -9.47
C LYS A 78 11.03 -19.09 -10.54
N SER A 79 10.64 -19.31 -11.78
CA SER A 79 11.53 -19.82 -12.83
C SER A 79 12.35 -18.76 -13.56
N LEU A 80 11.96 -17.47 -13.48
CA LEU A 80 12.58 -16.39 -14.25
C LEU A 80 12.79 -15.14 -13.41
N LEU A 81 13.84 -14.40 -13.73
CA LEU A 81 14.02 -13.04 -13.24
C LEU A 81 12.89 -12.16 -13.78
N LYS A 82 12.25 -11.44 -12.89
CA LYS A 82 11.09 -10.63 -13.19
C LYS A 82 11.25 -9.24 -12.62
N LYS A 83 10.43 -8.35 -13.15
CA LYS A 83 10.19 -7.04 -12.57
C LYS A 83 9.09 -7.19 -11.54
N LEU A 84 9.37 -6.86 -10.30
CA LEU A 84 8.48 -7.06 -9.17
C LEU A 84 8.05 -5.71 -8.61
N GLY A 85 6.77 -5.57 -8.33
CA GLY A 85 6.25 -4.47 -7.52
C GLY A 85 6.28 -4.86 -6.05
N HIS A 86 6.74 -3.97 -5.19
CA HIS A 86 6.76 -4.18 -3.75
C HIS A 86 5.94 -3.10 -3.06
N ILE A 87 4.86 -3.49 -2.41
CA ILE A 87 4.10 -2.58 -1.56
C ILE A 87 4.90 -2.43 -0.26
N ILE A 88 5.50 -1.27 -0.08
CA ILE A 88 6.38 -1.00 1.07
C ILE A 88 5.57 -0.64 2.31
N SER A 89 4.58 0.24 2.13
CA SER A 89 3.75 0.71 3.24
C SER A 89 2.40 1.18 2.72
N ILE A 90 1.36 0.84 3.45
CA ILE A 90 0.01 1.31 3.21
C ILE A 90 -0.67 1.54 4.55
N ALA A 91 -1.34 2.67 4.70
CA ALA A 91 -2.14 2.93 5.88
C ALA A 91 -3.28 3.91 5.59
N VAL A 92 -4.35 3.77 6.34
CA VAL A 92 -5.48 4.68 6.37
C VAL A 92 -5.56 5.27 7.78
N HIS A 93 -5.73 6.58 7.87
CA HIS A 93 -5.90 7.26 9.16
C HIS A 93 -7.01 6.57 9.97
N PRO A 94 -6.80 6.33 11.28
CA PRO A 94 -7.74 5.57 12.10
C PRO A 94 -9.19 6.06 12.04
N ASP A 95 -9.40 7.39 11.95
CA ASP A 95 -10.74 7.98 11.92
C ASP A 95 -11.49 7.74 10.60
N TYR A 96 -10.81 7.22 9.58
CA TYR A 96 -11.37 7.03 8.24
C TYR A 96 -11.39 5.58 7.79
N ARG A 97 -11.11 4.64 8.70
CA ARG A 97 -11.14 3.19 8.40
C ARG A 97 -12.57 2.69 8.23
N GLY A 98 -12.69 1.51 7.59
CA GLY A 98 -13.98 0.87 7.35
C GLY A 98 -14.79 1.49 6.20
N ARG A 99 -14.15 2.27 5.34
CA ARG A 99 -14.81 2.98 4.21
C ARG A 99 -14.32 2.51 2.84
N GLY A 100 -13.49 1.47 2.78
CA GLY A 100 -12.94 0.95 1.53
C GLY A 100 -11.77 1.76 0.96
N ILE A 101 -11.19 2.68 1.74
CA ILE A 101 -10.08 3.53 1.27
C ILE A 101 -8.82 2.69 1.00
N GLY A 102 -8.49 1.76 1.90
CA GLY A 102 -7.35 0.87 1.70
C GLY A 102 -7.50 0.01 0.45
N TYR A 103 -8.70 -0.48 0.20
CA TYR A 103 -9.01 -1.22 -1.03
C TYR A 103 -8.78 -0.36 -2.27
N SER A 104 -9.29 0.86 -2.29
CA SER A 104 -9.14 1.78 -3.42
C SER A 104 -7.68 2.16 -3.67
N LEU A 105 -6.90 2.39 -2.61
CA LEU A 105 -5.46 2.65 -2.72
C LEU A 105 -4.73 1.46 -3.36
N MET A 106 -5.03 0.25 -2.92
CA MET A 106 -4.41 -0.96 -3.44
C MET A 106 -4.79 -1.22 -4.91
N VAL A 107 -6.05 -1.06 -5.27
CA VAL A 107 -6.51 -1.24 -6.66
C VAL A 107 -5.75 -0.29 -7.60
N GLU A 108 -5.62 0.97 -7.22
CA GLU A 108 -4.92 1.95 -8.04
C GLU A 108 -3.42 1.69 -8.08
N ALA A 109 -2.82 1.32 -6.96
CA ALA A 109 -1.40 0.94 -6.92
C ALA A 109 -1.10 -0.26 -7.82
N LEU A 110 -1.92 -1.30 -7.77
CA LEU A 110 -1.79 -2.48 -8.63
C LEU A 110 -1.89 -2.10 -10.11
N ARG A 111 -2.84 -1.21 -10.44
CA ARG A 111 -3.00 -0.72 -11.81
C ARG A 111 -1.75 0.01 -12.29
N LYS A 112 -1.20 0.92 -11.49
CA LYS A 112 0.01 1.68 -11.83
C LYS A 112 1.24 0.78 -11.94
N LEU A 113 1.40 -0.16 -11.02
CA LEU A 113 2.51 -1.11 -11.07
C LEU A 113 2.45 -1.96 -12.34
N LYS A 114 1.27 -2.40 -12.74
CA LYS A 114 1.07 -3.19 -13.96
C LYS A 114 1.23 -2.34 -15.23
N GLU A 115 0.48 -1.26 -15.34
CA GLU A 115 0.36 -0.50 -16.60
C GLU A 115 1.54 0.43 -16.84
N PHE A 116 2.01 1.13 -15.81
CA PHE A 116 3.10 2.09 -15.94
C PHE A 116 4.47 1.43 -15.78
N TYR A 117 4.67 0.66 -14.72
CA TYR A 117 5.97 0.05 -14.42
C TYR A 117 6.19 -1.32 -15.07
N LYS A 118 5.14 -1.93 -15.62
CA LYS A 118 5.22 -3.23 -16.32
C LYS A 118 5.74 -4.36 -15.45
N VAL A 119 5.39 -4.38 -14.17
CA VAL A 119 5.76 -5.47 -13.27
C VAL A 119 4.96 -6.73 -13.60
N SER A 120 5.52 -7.89 -13.28
CA SER A 120 4.87 -9.19 -13.52
C SER A 120 4.16 -9.72 -12.28
N GLU A 121 4.69 -9.39 -11.11
CA GLU A 121 4.14 -9.78 -9.81
C GLU A 121 4.23 -8.62 -8.85
N VAL A 122 3.35 -8.63 -7.85
CA VAL A 122 3.38 -7.68 -6.74
C VAL A 122 3.39 -8.47 -5.44
N TYR A 123 4.21 -8.05 -4.48
CA TYR A 123 4.30 -8.69 -3.18
C TYR A 123 4.36 -7.66 -2.04
N LEU A 124 4.09 -8.16 -0.86
CA LEU A 124 4.12 -7.38 0.38
C LEU A 124 4.40 -8.29 1.57
N GLU A 125 4.78 -7.69 2.69
CA GLU A 125 4.88 -8.34 3.99
C GLU A 125 3.79 -7.79 4.91
N VAL A 126 3.18 -8.66 5.70
CA VAL A 126 2.13 -8.30 6.66
C VAL A 126 2.31 -9.09 7.94
N ARG A 127 2.08 -8.45 9.10
CA ARG A 127 2.14 -9.15 10.39
C ARG A 127 1.13 -10.30 10.39
N VAL A 128 1.55 -11.45 10.91
CA VAL A 128 0.68 -12.63 10.98
C VAL A 128 -0.58 -12.35 11.82
N SER A 129 -0.52 -11.43 12.76
CA SER A 129 -1.66 -11.03 13.59
C SER A 129 -2.61 -10.02 12.92
N ASN A 130 -2.21 -9.42 11.81
CA ASN A 130 -3.02 -8.39 11.15
C ASN A 130 -4.08 -9.02 10.24
N GLU A 131 -5.11 -9.61 10.85
CA GLU A 131 -6.15 -10.36 10.14
C GLU A 131 -6.94 -9.50 9.15
N SER A 132 -7.23 -8.25 9.51
CA SER A 132 -8.00 -7.36 8.63
C SER A 132 -7.24 -7.01 7.36
N ALA A 133 -5.94 -6.76 7.46
CA ALA A 133 -5.09 -6.51 6.30
C ALA A 133 -4.94 -7.77 5.43
N ILE A 134 -4.72 -8.92 6.06
CA ILE A 134 -4.61 -10.20 5.35
C ILE A 134 -5.88 -10.48 4.53
N LYS A 135 -7.05 -10.27 5.12
CA LYS A 135 -8.34 -10.44 4.42
C LYS A 135 -8.47 -9.49 3.24
N LEU A 136 -8.05 -8.24 3.41
CA LEU A 136 -8.04 -7.25 2.32
C LEU A 136 -7.17 -7.73 1.16
N TYR A 137 -5.96 -8.18 1.45
CA TYR A 137 -5.03 -8.65 0.42
C TYR A 137 -5.52 -9.93 -0.25
N GLU A 138 -6.07 -10.88 0.50
CA GLU A 138 -6.69 -12.07 -0.07
C GLU A 138 -7.85 -11.73 -1.00
N LYS A 139 -8.67 -10.77 -0.62
CA LYS A 139 -9.75 -10.25 -1.47
C LYS A 139 -9.23 -9.66 -2.78
N LEU A 140 -8.03 -9.10 -2.77
CA LEU A 140 -7.36 -8.54 -3.93
C LEU A 140 -6.55 -9.59 -4.72
N GLY A 141 -6.66 -10.86 -4.36
CA GLY A 141 -6.00 -11.96 -5.07
C GLY A 141 -4.60 -12.30 -4.60
N PHE A 142 -4.11 -11.67 -3.55
CA PHE A 142 -2.83 -12.06 -2.94
C PHE A 142 -2.94 -13.40 -2.23
N LYS A 143 -1.88 -14.17 -2.28
CA LYS A 143 -1.75 -15.46 -1.59
C LYS A 143 -0.58 -15.42 -0.63
N LYS A 144 -0.70 -16.12 0.50
CA LYS A 144 0.41 -16.36 1.40
C LYS A 144 1.40 -17.28 0.72
N VAL A 145 2.63 -16.81 0.55
CA VAL A 145 3.69 -17.56 -0.15
C VAL A 145 4.72 -18.10 0.83
N GLN A 146 5.08 -17.29 1.83
CA GLN A 146 6.13 -17.63 2.75
C GLN A 146 5.85 -17.00 4.12
N ARG A 147 6.10 -17.76 5.18
CA ARG A 147 6.15 -17.21 6.54
C ARG A 147 7.58 -16.84 6.85
N ILE A 148 7.81 -15.55 7.17
CA ILE A 148 9.14 -15.05 7.53
C ILE A 148 9.17 -14.91 9.06
N ARG A 149 9.95 -15.76 9.71
CA ARG A 149 10.06 -15.77 11.16
C ARG A 149 10.86 -14.55 11.64
N PHE A 150 10.41 -13.97 12.75
CA PHE A 150 11.09 -12.85 13.41
C PHE A 150 11.38 -11.67 12.48
N TYR A 151 10.47 -11.41 11.54
CA TYR A 151 10.66 -10.38 10.52
C TYR A 151 10.65 -8.97 11.11
N TYR A 152 9.74 -8.71 12.05
CA TYR A 152 9.60 -7.39 12.67
C TYR A 152 10.50 -7.23 13.89
N LEU A 153 10.84 -5.97 14.23
CA LEU A 153 11.77 -5.67 15.32
C LEU A 153 11.28 -6.19 16.69
N ASP A 154 9.96 -6.30 16.86
CA ASP A 154 9.37 -6.85 18.09
C ASP A 154 9.33 -8.39 18.11
N GLY A 155 9.85 -9.03 17.07
CA GLY A 155 9.92 -10.49 16.95
C GLY A 155 8.72 -11.14 16.29
N GLU A 156 7.70 -10.39 15.90
CA GLU A 156 6.55 -10.98 15.21
C GLU A 156 6.92 -11.46 13.81
N ASP A 157 6.33 -12.58 13.39
CA ASP A 157 6.48 -13.14 12.06
C ASP A 157 5.68 -12.32 11.04
N ALA A 158 6.10 -12.37 9.78
CA ALA A 158 5.36 -11.84 8.66
C ALA A 158 4.87 -12.96 7.74
N TRP A 159 3.72 -12.72 7.10
CA TRP A 159 3.39 -13.38 5.84
C TRP A 159 3.94 -12.54 4.68
N LEU A 160 4.72 -13.17 3.82
CA LEU A 160 4.95 -12.63 2.49
C LEU A 160 3.78 -13.07 1.63
N MET A 161 3.07 -12.10 1.07
CA MET A 161 1.91 -12.35 0.20
C MET A 161 2.21 -11.79 -1.19
N ALA A 162 1.78 -12.50 -2.22
CA ALA A 162 2.07 -12.13 -3.60
C ALA A 162 0.92 -12.48 -4.53
N ARG A 163 0.91 -11.80 -5.69
CA ARG A 163 0.02 -12.12 -6.81
C ARG A 163 0.66 -11.76 -8.13
N GLU A 164 0.27 -12.43 -9.17
CA GLU A 164 0.55 -11.99 -10.54
C GLU A 164 -0.36 -10.82 -10.92
N VAL A 165 0.11 -9.97 -11.80
CA VAL A 165 -0.66 -8.82 -12.31
C VAL A 165 -0.67 -8.73 -13.83
#